data_54511437e232b3fa39c2e5983310dd4f
#
_entry.id   54511437e232b3fa39c2e5983310dd4f
#
_cell.length_a   1.000
_cell.length_b   1.000
_cell.length_c   1.000
_cell.angle_alpha   90.00
_cell.angle_beta   90.00
_cell.angle_gamma   90.00
#
_symmetry.space_group_name_H-M   'P 1'
#
loop_
_entity.id
_entity.type
_entity.pdbx_description
1 polymer ?
#
loop_
_entity_poly.entity_id
_entity_poly.type
_entity_poly.pdbx_seq_one_letter_code
_entity_poly.pdbx_strand_id
1 'polypeptide(L)'
;MKKKLYIILGFILVVLFSNEKIQAQESKPGILPDTLQVSLLTCGPGTEVYELFGHTALRVKQQRPGGFDYVFNYGMFNFDAPGFIWRFTKGETDYCLGINDFPDFLLNYQFRESKVDEQVLNLTPIQSRALFEA
;
A
#
# COMPACT_ATOMS: atom_id res chain seq x y z
N MET A 1 46.18 44.77 23.68
CA MET A 1 44.84 44.67 24.31
C MET A 1 43.70 44.51 23.29
N LYS A 2 43.66 45.15 22.17
CA LYS A 2 42.54 45.08 21.20
C LYS A 2 42.31 43.69 20.60
N LYS A 3 43.33 42.86 20.31
CA LYS A 3 43.20 41.53 19.73
C LYS A 3 42.51 40.50 20.67
N LYS A 4 42.72 40.59 21.98
CA LYS A 4 42.06 39.73 22.95
C LYS A 4 40.56 40.03 23.10
N LEU A 5 40.17 41.28 22.91
CA LEU A 5 38.79 41.71 23.00
C LEU A 5 37.96 41.17 21.85
N TYR A 6 38.48 41.07 20.62
CA TYR A 6 37.78 40.51 19.46
C TYR A 6 37.59 39.00 19.58
N ILE A 7 38.53 38.26 20.20
CA ILE A 7 38.42 36.81 20.45
C ILE A 7 37.29 36.52 21.45
N ILE A 8 37.22 37.31 22.53
CA ILE A 8 36.16 37.20 23.53
C ILE A 8 34.80 37.57 22.94
N LEU A 9 34.72 38.62 22.13
CA LEU A 9 33.49 39.04 21.45
C LEU A 9 33.00 37.98 20.44
N GLY A 10 33.92 37.34 19.70
CA GLY A 10 33.62 36.27 18.76
C GLY A 10 33.09 35.00 19.49
N PHE A 11 33.65 34.68 20.65
CA PHE A 11 33.22 33.54 21.45
C PHE A 11 31.82 33.74 22.05
N ILE A 12 31.52 34.97 22.50
CA ILE A 12 30.19 35.33 23.01
C ILE A 12 29.15 35.29 21.87
N LEU A 13 29.50 35.70 20.66
CA LEU A 13 28.60 35.65 19.52
C LEU A 13 28.27 34.22 19.12
N VAL A 14 29.23 33.29 19.12
CA VAL A 14 29.03 31.88 18.84
C VAL A 14 28.13 31.18 19.89
N VAL A 15 28.27 31.55 21.16
CA VAL A 15 27.44 31.00 22.24
C VAL A 15 26.00 31.54 22.18
N LEU A 16 25.77 32.72 21.65
CA LEU A 16 24.43 33.29 21.51
C LEU A 16 23.63 32.68 20.34
N PHE A 17 24.31 32.14 19.33
CA PHE A 17 23.66 31.45 18.21
C PHE A 17 23.44 29.96 18.44
N SER A 18 23.98 29.36 19.48
CA SER A 18 23.81 27.94 19.81
C SER A 18 22.58 27.63 20.69
N ASN A 19 21.74 28.60 20.99
CA ASN A 19 20.49 28.39 21.73
C ASN A 19 19.25 28.27 20.86
N GLU A 20 19.39 27.86 19.60
CA GLU A 20 18.24 27.28 18.92
C GLU A 20 17.94 25.95 19.65
N LYS A 21 16.97 26.02 20.54
CA LYS A 21 16.32 24.82 21.08
C LYS A 21 15.86 24.04 19.87
N ILE A 22 16.57 22.93 19.57
CA ILE A 22 15.97 21.84 18.82
C ILE A 22 14.79 21.41 19.69
N GLN A 23 13.62 21.97 19.43
CA GLN A 23 12.38 21.38 19.90
C GLN A 23 12.30 20.03 19.17
N ALA A 24 12.78 19.00 19.88
CA ALA A 24 12.33 17.66 19.57
C ALA A 24 10.80 17.75 19.63
N GLN A 25 10.18 17.70 18.48
CA GLN A 25 8.73 17.64 18.36
C GLN A 25 8.36 16.36 19.10
N GLU A 26 7.91 16.50 20.37
CA GLU A 26 7.31 15.40 21.09
C GLU A 26 6.17 14.88 20.20
N SER A 27 6.42 13.78 19.53
CA SER A 27 5.38 13.03 18.90
C SER A 27 4.43 12.63 20.01
N LYS A 28 3.26 13.27 20.07
CA LYS A 28 2.19 12.87 20.96
C LYS A 28 2.02 11.36 20.85
N PRO A 29 2.08 10.59 21.97
CA PRO A 29 1.78 9.19 21.92
C PRO A 29 0.29 9.05 21.57
N GLY A 30 0.01 8.52 20.43
CA GLY A 30 -1.36 8.15 20.11
C GLY A 30 -1.87 8.81 18.84
N ILE A 31 -1.82 8.13 17.89
CA ILE A 31 -2.39 7.92 16.57
C ILE A 31 -1.18 7.77 15.66
N LEU A 32 -0.71 6.51 15.55
CA LEU A 32 0.06 6.13 14.36
C LEU A 32 -0.73 6.66 13.18
N PRO A 33 -0.13 7.46 12.30
CA PRO A 33 -0.84 7.93 11.13
C PRO A 33 -1.46 6.70 10.48
N ASP A 34 -2.69 6.84 10.02
CA ASP A 34 -3.47 5.81 9.36
C ASP A 34 -2.76 5.43 8.05
N THR A 35 -1.61 4.77 8.20
CA THR A 35 -0.70 4.45 7.11
C THR A 35 -1.25 3.24 6.40
N LEU A 36 -1.53 3.43 5.13
CA LEU A 36 -1.92 2.36 4.23
C LEU A 36 -0.66 1.77 3.59
N GLN A 37 -0.50 0.46 3.72
CA GLN A 37 0.43 -0.30 2.90
C GLN A 37 -0.31 -0.80 1.68
N VAL A 38 0.23 -0.54 0.51
CA VAL A 38 -0.30 -1.04 -0.77
C VAL A 38 0.68 -2.06 -1.34
N SER A 39 0.16 -3.18 -1.78
CA SER A 39 0.94 -4.25 -2.40
C SER A 39 0.30 -4.71 -3.70
N LEU A 40 1.14 -5.12 -4.65
CA LEU A 40 0.73 -5.83 -5.83
C LEU A 40 0.77 -7.33 -5.53
N LEU A 41 -0.33 -8.03 -5.76
CA LEU A 41 -0.41 -9.48 -5.68
C LEU A 41 -0.36 -10.05 -7.09
N THR A 42 0.56 -11.00 -7.32
CA THR A 42 0.63 -11.77 -8.56
C THR A 42 0.28 -13.21 -8.26
N CYS A 43 -0.81 -13.67 -8.83
CA CYS A 43 -1.36 -15.00 -8.60
C CYS A 43 -0.99 -15.92 -9.77
N GLY A 44 -0.55 -17.12 -9.45
CA GLY A 44 -0.24 -18.16 -10.44
C GLY A 44 -1.45 -18.58 -11.26
N PRO A 45 -1.24 -19.24 -12.40
CA PRO A 45 -2.33 -19.75 -13.23
C PRO A 45 -3.14 -20.81 -12.50
N GLY A 46 -4.41 -20.91 -12.85
CA GLY A 46 -5.32 -21.96 -12.42
C GLY A 46 -5.67 -22.93 -13.56
N THR A 47 -6.64 -23.78 -13.33
CA THR A 47 -7.09 -24.81 -14.30
C THR A 47 -8.24 -24.33 -15.20
N GLU A 48 -8.94 -23.29 -14.77
CA GLU A 48 -10.06 -22.73 -15.53
C GLU A 48 -9.58 -21.83 -16.67
N VAL A 49 -10.36 -21.75 -17.75
CA VAL A 49 -10.00 -21.00 -18.97
C VAL A 49 -9.64 -19.53 -18.68
N TYR A 50 -10.36 -18.90 -17.76
CA TYR A 50 -10.13 -17.52 -17.34
C TYR A 50 -8.99 -17.33 -16.34
N GLU A 51 -8.43 -18.43 -15.82
CA GLU A 51 -7.31 -18.44 -14.86
C GLU A 51 -5.97 -18.86 -15.50
N LEU A 52 -5.98 -19.27 -16.76
CA LEU A 52 -4.78 -19.81 -17.44
C LEU A 52 -3.58 -18.85 -17.47
N PHE A 53 -3.82 -17.56 -17.43
CA PHE A 53 -2.77 -16.54 -17.48
C PHE A 53 -2.41 -15.98 -16.10
N GLY A 54 -3.00 -16.54 -15.04
CA GLY A 54 -2.87 -15.98 -13.70
C GLY A 54 -3.72 -14.71 -13.50
N HIS A 55 -3.50 -14.04 -12.38
CA HIS A 55 -4.27 -12.86 -12.01
C HIS A 55 -3.39 -11.84 -11.28
N THR A 56 -3.75 -10.57 -11.36
CA THR A 56 -3.09 -9.50 -10.62
C THR A 56 -4.15 -8.72 -9.83
N ALA A 57 -3.88 -8.51 -8.54
CA ALA A 57 -4.75 -7.77 -7.64
C ALA A 57 -3.96 -6.75 -6.81
N LEU A 58 -4.64 -5.75 -6.27
CA LEU A 58 -4.07 -4.80 -5.33
C LEU A 58 -4.54 -5.14 -3.91
N ARG A 59 -3.58 -5.28 -2.98
CA ARG A 59 -3.87 -5.37 -1.55
C ARG A 59 -3.66 -4.02 -0.90
N VAL A 60 -4.63 -3.58 -0.10
CA VAL A 60 -4.50 -2.37 0.73
C VAL A 60 -4.72 -2.77 2.18
N LYS A 61 -3.69 -2.58 2.99
CA LYS A 61 -3.68 -2.92 4.41
C LYS A 61 -3.52 -1.68 5.26
N GLN A 62 -4.42 -1.50 6.22
CA GLN A 62 -4.31 -0.46 7.22
C GLN A 62 -3.35 -0.91 8.34
N GLN A 63 -2.26 -0.15 8.54
CA GLN A 63 -1.18 -0.48 9.47
C GLN A 63 -1.51 -0.13 10.93
N ARG A 64 -2.64 -0.68 11.45
CA ARG A 64 -3.03 -0.51 12.87
C ARG A 64 -3.71 -1.77 13.39
N PRO A 65 -3.73 -2.02 14.71
CA PRO A 65 -4.53 -3.08 15.31
C PRO A 65 -6.01 -2.94 14.94
N GLY A 66 -6.64 -4.01 14.45
CA GLY A 66 -8.04 -3.99 14.00
C GLY A 66 -8.30 -3.22 12.70
N GLY A 67 -7.23 -2.82 11.99
CA GLY A 67 -7.35 -2.23 10.67
C GLY A 67 -7.82 -3.24 9.61
N PHE A 68 -8.35 -2.72 8.52
CA PHE A 68 -8.75 -3.55 7.39
C PHE A 68 -7.56 -4.08 6.58
N ASP A 69 -7.79 -5.16 5.85
CA ASP A 69 -6.82 -5.80 4.96
C ASP A 69 -7.56 -6.36 3.75
N TYR A 70 -7.73 -5.51 2.71
CA TYR A 70 -8.56 -5.80 1.55
C TYR A 70 -7.74 -6.06 0.30
N VAL A 71 -8.30 -6.93 -0.55
CA VAL A 71 -7.79 -7.20 -1.90
C VAL A 71 -8.82 -6.69 -2.91
N PHE A 72 -8.35 -5.85 -3.80
CA PHE A 72 -9.10 -5.27 -4.91
C PHE A 72 -8.79 -6.06 -6.18
N ASN A 73 -9.78 -6.81 -6.66
CA ASN A 73 -9.69 -7.64 -7.84
C ASN A 73 -10.33 -6.92 -9.02
N TYR A 74 -9.50 -6.39 -9.90
CA TYR A 74 -9.96 -5.80 -11.16
C TYR A 74 -10.18 -6.90 -12.19
N GLY A 75 -11.31 -6.85 -12.89
CA GLY A 75 -11.63 -7.83 -13.92
C GLY A 75 -12.38 -9.07 -13.42
N MET A 76 -13.15 -8.92 -12.35
CA MET A 76 -14.15 -9.94 -11.97
C MET A 76 -15.26 -10.01 -13.01
N PHE A 77 -15.79 -11.23 -13.22
CA PHE A 77 -16.84 -11.48 -14.20
C PHE A 77 -18.08 -12.03 -13.52
N ASN A 78 -19.22 -11.85 -14.19
CA ASN A 78 -20.40 -12.66 -13.89
C ASN A 78 -20.30 -14.00 -14.65
N PHE A 79 -19.86 -15.05 -13.98
CA PHE A 79 -19.70 -16.40 -14.57
C PHE A 79 -21.03 -17.06 -14.94
N ASP A 80 -22.14 -16.64 -14.32
CA ASP A 80 -23.48 -17.16 -14.60
C ASP A 80 -24.13 -16.50 -15.82
N ALA A 81 -23.46 -15.55 -16.44
CA ALA A 81 -23.97 -14.88 -17.64
C ALA A 81 -24.11 -15.87 -18.80
N PRO A 82 -25.24 -15.85 -19.53
CA PRO A 82 -25.44 -16.73 -20.67
C PRO A 82 -24.32 -16.60 -21.71
N GLY A 83 -23.74 -17.75 -22.08
CA GLY A 83 -22.68 -17.81 -23.09
C GLY A 83 -21.35 -17.19 -22.61
N PHE A 84 -21.08 -17.18 -21.29
CA PHE A 84 -19.90 -16.57 -20.70
C PHE A 84 -18.59 -16.92 -21.43
N ILE A 85 -18.30 -18.21 -21.65
CA ILE A 85 -17.06 -18.67 -22.30
C ILE A 85 -16.90 -18.06 -23.69
N TRP A 86 -17.99 -18.02 -24.47
CA TRP A 86 -17.97 -17.44 -25.83
C TRP A 86 -17.76 -15.92 -25.81
N ARG A 87 -18.43 -15.21 -24.89
CA ARG A 87 -18.27 -13.77 -24.69
C ARG A 87 -16.87 -13.45 -24.17
N PHE A 88 -16.35 -14.25 -23.24
CA PHE A 88 -14.99 -14.10 -22.71
C PHE A 88 -13.93 -14.23 -23.82
N THR A 89 -14.02 -15.25 -24.67
CA THR A 89 -13.06 -15.44 -25.77
C THR A 89 -13.08 -14.32 -26.81
N LYS A 90 -14.20 -13.60 -26.91
CA LYS A 90 -14.34 -12.43 -27.77
C LYS A 90 -13.96 -11.11 -27.10
N GLY A 91 -13.71 -11.11 -25.79
CA GLY A 91 -13.50 -9.88 -25.02
C GLY A 91 -14.78 -9.06 -24.79
N GLU A 92 -15.95 -9.69 -24.85
CA GLU A 92 -17.28 -9.06 -24.72
C GLU A 92 -17.88 -9.23 -23.32
N THR A 93 -17.05 -9.49 -22.29
CA THR A 93 -17.48 -9.66 -20.90
C THR A 93 -17.53 -8.35 -20.15
N ASP A 94 -18.56 -8.20 -19.32
CA ASP A 94 -18.64 -7.08 -18.39
C ASP A 94 -17.73 -7.34 -17.19
N TYR A 95 -16.81 -6.42 -16.95
CA TYR A 95 -15.87 -6.48 -15.83
C TYR A 95 -16.39 -5.67 -14.65
N CYS A 96 -16.16 -6.17 -13.44
CA CYS A 96 -16.45 -5.44 -12.23
C CYS A 96 -15.26 -5.50 -11.26
N LEU A 97 -15.24 -4.57 -10.31
CA LEU A 97 -14.30 -4.59 -9.19
C LEU A 97 -14.85 -5.51 -8.09
N GLY A 98 -14.09 -6.54 -7.73
CA GLY A 98 -14.36 -7.37 -6.56
C GLY A 98 -13.49 -6.93 -5.38
N ILE A 99 -14.06 -6.97 -4.18
CA ILE A 99 -13.33 -6.70 -2.94
C ILE A 99 -13.46 -7.92 -2.04
N ASN A 100 -12.32 -8.41 -1.53
CA ASN A 100 -12.24 -9.55 -0.63
C ASN A 100 -11.40 -9.20 0.59
N ASP A 101 -11.66 -9.82 1.73
CA ASP A 101 -10.70 -9.86 2.82
C ASP A 101 -9.47 -10.66 2.41
N PHE A 102 -8.27 -10.19 2.78
CA PHE A 102 -7.03 -10.84 2.37
C PHE A 102 -6.89 -12.29 2.86
N PRO A 103 -7.29 -12.67 4.09
CA PRO A 103 -7.27 -14.06 4.53
C PRO A 103 -8.14 -14.96 3.66
N ASP A 104 -9.35 -14.52 3.30
CA ASP A 104 -10.28 -15.29 2.46
C ASP A 104 -9.74 -15.42 1.03
N PHE A 105 -9.14 -14.37 0.51
CA PHE A 105 -8.45 -14.38 -0.77
C PHE A 105 -7.34 -15.42 -0.80
N LEU A 106 -6.44 -15.42 0.20
CA LEU A 106 -5.37 -16.41 0.30
C LEU A 106 -5.89 -17.83 0.42
N LEU A 107 -6.93 -18.04 1.23
CA LEU A 107 -7.53 -19.36 1.41
C LEU A 107 -8.03 -19.94 0.08
N ASN A 108 -8.67 -19.12 -0.76
CA ASN A 108 -9.11 -19.53 -2.08
C ASN A 108 -7.96 -19.99 -2.97
N TYR A 109 -6.81 -19.28 -2.96
CA TYR A 109 -5.63 -19.67 -3.74
C TYR A 109 -4.94 -20.92 -3.16
N GLN A 110 -4.94 -21.12 -1.84
CA GLN A 110 -4.45 -22.33 -1.21
C GLN A 110 -5.26 -23.58 -1.62
N PHE A 111 -6.59 -23.48 -1.64
CA PHE A 111 -7.44 -24.58 -2.11
C PHE A 111 -7.21 -24.97 -3.57
N ARG A 112 -6.77 -24.01 -4.39
CA ARG A 112 -6.42 -24.24 -5.79
C ARG A 112 -4.97 -24.66 -6.00
N GLU A 113 -4.19 -24.80 -4.91
CA GLU A 113 -2.74 -25.05 -4.97
C GLU A 113 -1.99 -24.01 -5.85
N SER A 114 -2.52 -22.80 -5.94
CA SER A 114 -1.98 -21.74 -6.77
C SER A 114 -1.14 -20.77 -5.94
N LYS A 115 -0.02 -20.35 -6.51
CA LYS A 115 0.95 -19.45 -5.86
C LYS A 115 0.43 -18.01 -5.84
N VAL A 116 0.68 -17.31 -4.74
CA VAL A 116 0.49 -15.85 -4.63
C VAL A 116 1.80 -15.21 -4.21
N ASP A 117 2.33 -14.35 -5.05
CA ASP A 117 3.51 -13.52 -4.76
C ASP A 117 3.07 -12.10 -4.41
N GLU A 118 3.61 -11.54 -3.32
CA GLU A 118 3.30 -10.19 -2.88
C GLU A 118 4.51 -9.27 -3.06
N GLN A 119 4.30 -8.13 -3.71
CA GLN A 119 5.27 -7.06 -3.83
C GLN A 119 4.74 -5.79 -3.16
N VAL A 120 5.32 -5.41 -2.02
CA VAL A 120 5.00 -4.15 -1.36
C VAL A 120 5.48 -2.99 -2.21
N LEU A 121 4.59 -2.04 -2.49
CA LEU A 121 4.90 -0.85 -3.29
C LEU A 121 5.50 0.23 -2.40
N ASN A 122 6.59 0.85 -2.87
CA ASN A 122 7.25 1.94 -2.16
C ASN A 122 6.53 3.27 -2.42
N LEU A 123 5.33 3.41 -1.82
CA LEU A 123 4.50 4.61 -1.93
C LEU A 123 4.62 5.49 -0.69
N THR A 124 4.56 6.80 -0.89
CA THR A 124 4.38 7.74 0.23
C THR A 124 2.97 7.60 0.83
N PRO A 125 2.73 8.01 2.08
CA PRO A 125 1.39 7.97 2.69
C PRO A 125 0.33 8.71 1.86
N ILE A 126 0.70 9.81 1.20
CA ILE A 126 -0.20 10.58 0.33
C ILE A 126 -0.57 9.77 -0.91
N GLN A 127 0.41 9.10 -1.54
CA GLN A 127 0.17 8.27 -2.72
C GLN A 127 -0.67 7.03 -2.39
N SER A 128 -0.39 6.37 -1.25
CA SER A 128 -1.18 5.21 -0.80
C SER A 128 -2.65 5.58 -0.57
N ARG A 129 -2.89 6.74 0.04
CA ARG A 129 -4.25 7.25 0.26
C ARG A 129 -4.93 7.61 -1.05
N ALA A 130 -4.27 8.34 -1.93
CA ALA A 130 -4.83 8.71 -3.24
C ALA A 130 -5.21 7.48 -4.08
N LEU A 131 -4.40 6.42 -4.03
CA LEU A 131 -4.70 5.17 -4.73
C LEU A 131 -5.90 4.43 -4.13
N PHE A 132 -6.11 4.51 -2.81
CA PHE A 132 -7.24 3.86 -2.13
C PHE A 132 -8.56 4.61 -2.36
N GLU A 133 -8.49 5.92 -2.57
CA GLU A 133 -9.66 6.79 -2.79
C GLU A 133 -10.08 6.89 -4.28
N ALA A 134 -9.28 6.32 -5.22
CA ALA A 134 -9.54 6.34 -6.64
C ALA A 134 -10.58 5.31 -7.07
#